data_29bb5adea5a1c401c3bfbe3ec8cc6813
#
_entry.id   29bb5adea5a1c401c3bfbe3ec8cc6813
#
_cell.length_a   1.000
_cell.length_b   1.000
_cell.length_c   1.000
_cell.angle_alpha   90.00
_cell.angle_beta   90.00
_cell.angle_gamma   90.00
#
_symmetry.space_group_name_H-M   'P 1'
#
loop_
_entity.id
_entity.type
_entity.pdbx_description
1 polymer ?
#
loop_
_entity_poly.entity_id
_entity_poly.type
_entity_poly.pdbx_seq_one_letter_code
_entity_poly.pdbx_strand_id
1 'polypeptide(L)'
;MNNPINFALLPCLAFSSLCTADALIVIEDRGGVSALPYYQDLAPEPSEQQALSQNIGVRGTGAFPVSSDQLTPGEVQGRVINAPGLQPLFVVGDDERSKSWLIQRREQLQQMQAVGVVVNVASAERFEEVRRWAEDLEVVPALGDDLAIRLGISHYPLLITATTIQQ
;
A
#
# COMPACT_ATOMS: atom_id res chain seq x y z
N MET A 1 -30.06 -44.28 -53.38
CA MET A 1 -28.70 -44.81 -53.22
C MET A 1 -28.09 -44.17 -51.98
N ASN A 2 -28.04 -44.97 -50.93
CA ASN A 2 -27.67 -44.53 -49.57
C ASN A 2 -26.15 -44.57 -49.34
N ASN A 3 -25.56 -43.53 -48.82
CA ASN A 3 -24.21 -43.61 -48.28
C ASN A 3 -24.25 -43.15 -46.79
N PRO A 4 -23.92 -44.03 -45.84
CA PRO A 4 -23.80 -43.64 -44.47
C PRO A 4 -22.36 -43.17 -44.23
N ILE A 5 -22.21 -41.92 -43.71
CA ILE A 5 -20.97 -41.35 -43.24
C ILE A 5 -20.69 -41.91 -41.84
N ASN A 6 -19.65 -42.71 -41.71
CA ASN A 6 -19.12 -43.21 -40.43
C ASN A 6 -18.42 -42.08 -39.69
N PHE A 7 -18.98 -41.69 -38.56
CA PHE A 7 -18.36 -40.76 -37.59
C PHE A 7 -17.47 -41.58 -36.68
N ALA A 8 -16.16 -41.55 -36.92
CA ALA A 8 -15.18 -42.18 -36.02
C ALA A 8 -14.93 -41.27 -34.82
N LEU A 9 -15.38 -41.72 -33.66
CA LEU A 9 -15.12 -41.07 -32.35
C LEU A 9 -13.69 -41.40 -31.94
N LEU A 10 -12.80 -40.37 -31.89
CA LEU A 10 -11.43 -40.47 -31.39
C LEU A 10 -11.44 -40.23 -29.89
N PRO A 11 -11.01 -41.14 -29.02
CA PRO A 11 -10.89 -40.88 -27.60
C PRO A 11 -9.62 -40.07 -27.33
N CYS A 12 -9.79 -38.87 -26.81
CA CYS A 12 -8.71 -38.01 -26.32
C CYS A 12 -8.20 -38.56 -24.98
N LEU A 13 -7.05 -39.26 -24.98
CA LEU A 13 -6.34 -39.71 -23.81
C LEU A 13 -5.67 -38.48 -23.12
N ALA A 14 -6.25 -38.03 -22.03
CA ALA A 14 -5.65 -37.03 -21.18
C ALA A 14 -4.46 -37.67 -20.40
N PHE A 15 -3.24 -37.35 -20.81
CA PHE A 15 -2.03 -37.63 -20.04
C PHE A 15 -1.93 -36.65 -18.88
N SER A 16 -2.33 -37.07 -17.69
CA SER A 16 -2.04 -36.37 -16.45
C SER A 16 -0.60 -36.66 -16.05
N SER A 17 0.33 -35.75 -16.32
CA SER A 17 1.71 -35.82 -15.79
C SER A 17 1.67 -35.55 -14.29
N LEU A 18 1.79 -36.61 -13.48
CA LEU A 18 2.10 -36.47 -12.07
C LEU A 18 3.57 -35.99 -11.97
N CYS A 19 3.73 -34.74 -11.59
CA CYS A 19 5.03 -34.20 -11.18
C CYS A 19 5.32 -34.76 -9.78
N THR A 20 6.08 -35.83 -9.70
CA THR A 20 6.65 -36.31 -8.44
C THR A 20 7.84 -35.42 -8.08
N ALA A 21 7.74 -34.67 -6.97
CA ALA A 21 8.90 -33.99 -6.40
C ALA A 21 9.87 -35.09 -5.94
N ASP A 22 11.00 -35.15 -6.59
CA ASP A 22 12.08 -36.07 -6.26
C ASP A 22 12.66 -35.65 -4.89
N ALA A 23 12.73 -36.62 -3.95
CA ALA A 23 13.27 -36.36 -2.63
C ALA A 23 14.79 -36.03 -2.77
N LEU A 24 15.20 -34.90 -2.19
CA LEU A 24 16.60 -34.50 -2.15
C LEU A 24 17.41 -35.60 -1.44
N ILE A 25 18.24 -36.33 -2.18
CA ILE A 25 19.15 -37.34 -1.64
C ILE A 25 20.41 -36.60 -1.22
N VAL A 26 20.65 -36.49 0.11
CA VAL A 26 21.91 -36.00 0.65
C VAL A 26 23.00 -37.05 0.36
N ILE A 27 23.93 -36.74 -0.53
CA ILE A 27 24.95 -37.67 -1.01
C ILE A 27 26.11 -37.84 -0.01
N GLU A 28 26.35 -36.84 0.83
CA GLU A 28 27.37 -36.87 1.87
C GLU A 28 27.02 -35.93 3.03
N ASP A 29 26.87 -36.46 4.24
CA ASP A 29 26.83 -35.71 5.48
C ASP A 29 28.17 -35.92 6.22
N ARG A 30 29.01 -34.89 6.23
CA ARG A 30 30.30 -34.92 6.92
C ARG A 30 30.21 -34.52 8.39
N GLY A 31 29.00 -34.51 8.95
CA GLY A 31 28.80 -34.24 10.38
C GLY A 31 29.25 -32.82 10.75
N GLY A 32 28.43 -31.82 10.49
CA GLY A 32 28.61 -30.46 11.01
C GLY A 32 27.96 -30.31 12.37
N VAL A 33 28.57 -29.53 13.26
CA VAL A 33 27.89 -29.07 14.47
C VAL A 33 26.76 -28.11 14.04
N SER A 34 25.54 -28.31 14.57
CA SER A 34 24.42 -27.43 14.28
C SER A 34 24.80 -25.98 14.56
N ALA A 35 24.62 -25.09 13.58
CA ALA A 35 24.86 -23.66 13.74
C ALA A 35 23.75 -22.96 14.55
N LEU A 36 22.65 -23.64 14.86
CA LEU A 36 21.52 -23.13 15.63
C LEU A 36 21.93 -22.41 16.92
N PRO A 37 22.89 -22.92 17.75
CA PRO A 37 23.30 -22.22 18.97
C PRO A 37 23.92 -20.83 18.71
N TYR A 38 24.56 -20.64 17.54
CA TYR A 38 25.17 -19.35 17.18
C TYR A 38 24.14 -18.33 16.68
N TYR A 39 22.94 -18.76 16.29
CA TYR A 39 21.86 -17.91 15.85
C TYR A 39 20.86 -17.58 16.95
N GLN A 40 20.89 -18.28 18.08
CA GLN A 40 19.97 -18.01 19.19
C GLN A 40 20.21 -16.64 19.83
N ASP A 41 21.47 -16.20 19.89
CA ASP A 41 21.83 -14.86 20.39
C ASP A 41 21.61 -13.75 19.36
N LEU A 42 21.31 -14.10 18.10
CA LEU A 42 20.97 -13.17 17.03
C LEU A 42 19.47 -13.03 16.81
N ALA A 43 18.65 -13.77 17.55
CA ALA A 43 17.23 -13.52 17.57
C ALA A 43 17.03 -12.11 18.17
N PRO A 44 16.60 -11.11 17.37
CA PRO A 44 16.37 -9.79 17.93
C PRO A 44 15.32 -9.95 19.03
N GLU A 45 15.67 -9.57 20.25
CA GLU A 45 14.65 -9.37 21.28
C GLU A 45 13.59 -8.45 20.65
N PRO A 46 12.29 -8.79 20.77
CA PRO A 46 11.26 -7.90 20.26
C PRO A 46 11.43 -6.56 20.95
N SER A 47 12.12 -5.63 20.28
CA SER A 47 12.24 -4.26 20.76
C SER A 47 10.82 -3.72 20.93
N GLU A 48 10.58 -2.91 21.94
CA GLU A 48 9.29 -2.23 22.14
C GLU A 48 8.83 -1.53 20.85
N GLN A 49 9.75 -1.13 19.98
CA GLN A 49 9.50 -0.62 18.63
C GLN A 49 8.92 -1.67 17.68
N GLN A 50 9.28 -2.95 17.79
CA GLN A 50 8.64 -4.03 17.02
C GLN A 50 7.25 -4.37 17.55
N ALA A 51 7.04 -4.28 18.84
CA ALA A 51 5.71 -4.40 19.42
C ALA A 51 4.80 -3.23 19.01
N LEU A 52 5.35 -2.02 18.88
CA LEU A 52 4.66 -0.86 18.32
C LEU A 52 4.39 -1.04 16.81
N SER A 53 5.32 -1.61 16.06
CA SER A 53 5.16 -1.86 14.62
C SER A 53 4.16 -2.99 14.31
N GLN A 54 4.02 -3.98 15.18
CA GLN A 54 3.02 -5.05 15.03
C GLN A 54 1.61 -4.58 15.43
N ASN A 55 1.50 -3.50 16.20
CA ASN A 55 0.22 -2.85 16.49
C ASN A 55 -0.21 -1.83 15.42
N ILE A 56 0.63 -1.53 14.44
CA ILE A 56 0.22 -0.87 13.19
C ILE A 56 -0.39 -1.95 12.28
N GLY A 57 -1.26 -2.75 12.82
CA GLY A 57 -2.24 -3.49 12.04
C GLY A 57 -3.12 -2.45 11.36
N VAL A 58 -3.29 -2.59 10.07
CA VAL A 58 -4.18 -1.85 9.16
C VAL A 58 -5.66 -2.06 9.56
N ARG A 59 -5.95 -1.90 10.83
CA ARG A 59 -7.29 -1.74 11.40
C ARG A 59 -7.28 -0.47 12.21
N GLY A 60 -7.47 0.67 11.54
CA GLY A 60 -8.20 1.85 11.96
C GLY A 60 -8.09 2.38 13.40
N THR A 61 -7.13 1.93 14.20
CA THR A 61 -6.80 2.51 15.50
C THR A 61 -5.42 3.16 15.43
N GLY A 62 -5.23 4.02 14.43
CA GLY A 62 -4.16 4.99 14.46
C GLY A 62 -4.26 5.76 15.78
N ALA A 63 -3.16 5.96 16.48
CA ALA A 63 -3.15 6.82 17.64
C ALA A 63 -3.53 8.23 17.19
N PHE A 64 -4.70 8.70 17.56
CA PHE A 64 -5.15 10.06 17.33
C PHE A 64 -4.82 10.94 18.54
N PRO A 65 -4.58 12.23 18.35
CA PRO A 65 -4.58 12.97 17.08
C PRO A 65 -3.36 12.67 16.21
N VAL A 66 -3.55 12.75 14.89
CA VAL A 66 -2.44 12.85 13.93
C VAL A 66 -2.23 14.32 13.60
N SER A 67 -1.04 14.84 13.86
CA SER A 67 -0.70 16.24 13.60
C SER A 67 0.66 16.33 12.93
N SER A 68 0.70 17.01 11.80
CA SER A 68 1.93 17.26 11.04
C SER A 68 2.27 18.75 11.13
N ASP A 69 3.35 19.07 11.81
CA ASP A 69 3.76 20.46 12.11
C ASP A 69 4.20 21.21 10.84
N GLN A 70 4.70 20.49 9.84
CA GLN A 70 5.20 21.05 8.60
C GLN A 70 4.11 21.30 7.55
N LEU A 71 2.88 20.82 7.79
CA LEU A 71 1.80 20.84 6.82
C LEU A 71 0.58 21.57 7.34
N THR A 72 0.12 22.57 6.62
CA THR A 72 -1.09 23.34 6.94
C THR A 72 -2.04 23.42 5.73
N PRO A 73 -3.35 23.62 5.95
CA PRO A 73 -4.27 23.87 4.85
C PRO A 73 -3.86 25.14 4.09
N GLY A 74 -3.70 25.05 2.77
CA GLY A 74 -3.25 26.23 1.99
C GLY A 74 -3.27 25.98 0.50
N GLU A 75 -2.69 26.95 -0.23
CA GLU A 75 -2.50 26.85 -1.68
C GLU A 75 -1.18 26.16 -1.98
N VAL A 76 -1.21 25.24 -2.92
CA VAL A 76 -0.03 24.49 -3.36
C VAL A 76 0.39 24.95 -4.75
N GLN A 77 1.61 25.39 -4.85
CA GLN A 77 2.19 25.70 -6.16
C GLN A 77 2.54 24.41 -6.90
N GLY A 78 1.89 24.21 -8.04
CA GLY A 78 2.15 23.08 -8.92
C GLY A 78 3.58 23.09 -9.42
N ARG A 79 4.22 21.91 -9.45
CA ARG A 79 5.59 21.78 -9.99
C ARG A 79 5.82 20.40 -10.58
N VAL A 80 6.78 20.34 -11.49
CA VAL A 80 7.28 19.09 -12.06
C VAL A 80 8.29 18.47 -11.10
N ILE A 81 8.17 17.16 -10.90
CA ILE A 81 9.12 16.34 -10.15
C ILE A 81 9.55 15.16 -11.02
N ASN A 82 10.56 14.43 -10.58
CA ASN A 82 11.00 13.20 -11.23
C ASN A 82 11.12 12.11 -10.16
N ALA A 83 10.07 11.31 -10.03
CA ALA A 83 9.97 10.22 -9.06
C ALA A 83 9.45 8.94 -9.73
N PRO A 84 10.25 8.32 -10.63
CA PRO A 84 9.81 7.14 -11.37
C PRO A 84 9.45 6.00 -10.42
N GLY A 85 8.30 5.37 -10.67
CA GLY A 85 7.78 4.29 -9.83
C GLY A 85 6.95 4.74 -8.62
N LEU A 86 6.83 6.05 -8.37
CA LEU A 86 5.93 6.56 -7.35
C LEU A 86 4.48 6.33 -7.77
N GLN A 87 3.73 5.62 -6.93
CA GLN A 87 2.29 5.52 -7.10
C GLN A 87 1.61 6.86 -6.77
N PRO A 88 0.53 7.21 -7.47
CA PRO A 88 -0.21 8.43 -7.17
C PRO A 88 -0.64 8.47 -5.70
N LEU A 89 -0.35 9.57 -5.04
CA LEU A 89 -0.59 9.80 -3.63
C LEU A 89 -1.25 11.17 -3.47
N PHE A 90 -2.31 11.26 -2.69
CA PHE A 90 -2.88 12.55 -2.31
C PHE A 90 -2.78 12.81 -0.81
N VAL A 91 -2.64 14.08 -0.44
CA VAL A 91 -2.50 14.50 0.96
C VAL A 91 -3.65 15.44 1.29
N VAL A 92 -4.35 15.14 2.39
CA VAL A 92 -5.51 15.88 2.88
C VAL A 92 -5.51 15.96 4.40
N GLY A 93 -6.32 16.87 4.94
CA GLY A 93 -6.61 16.95 6.37
C GLY A 93 -8.10 16.79 6.66
N ASP A 94 -8.52 17.06 7.90
CA ASP A 94 -9.91 17.00 8.34
C ASP A 94 -10.62 18.38 8.22
N ASP A 95 -10.14 19.24 7.33
CA ASP A 95 -10.63 20.60 7.11
C ASP A 95 -11.54 20.71 5.87
N GLU A 96 -12.31 21.82 5.79
CA GLU A 96 -13.29 22.04 4.72
C GLU A 96 -12.64 22.25 3.33
N ARG A 97 -11.38 22.75 3.27
CA ARG A 97 -10.64 22.88 2.02
C ARG A 97 -10.32 21.49 1.46
N SER A 98 -9.80 20.60 2.30
CA SER A 98 -9.53 19.21 1.97
C SER A 98 -10.78 18.48 1.51
N LYS A 99 -11.90 18.66 2.20
CA LYS A 99 -13.20 18.09 1.83
C LYS A 99 -13.65 18.54 0.44
N SER A 100 -13.67 19.85 0.20
CA SER A 100 -14.09 20.41 -1.08
C SER A 100 -13.22 19.93 -2.23
N TRP A 101 -11.91 19.94 -2.02
CA TRP A 101 -10.93 19.48 -3.00
C TRP A 101 -11.10 17.98 -3.30
N LEU A 102 -11.26 17.15 -2.27
CA LEU A 102 -11.43 15.71 -2.40
C LEU A 102 -12.69 15.35 -3.19
N ILE A 103 -13.81 16.02 -2.91
CA ILE A 103 -15.06 15.82 -3.64
C ILE A 103 -14.92 16.21 -5.12
N GLN A 104 -14.24 17.33 -5.42
CA GLN A 104 -14.03 17.79 -6.79
C GLN A 104 -13.11 16.88 -7.60
N ARG A 105 -12.11 16.27 -6.95
CA ARG A 105 -11.09 15.48 -7.60
C ARG A 105 -11.31 13.97 -7.53
N ARG A 106 -12.36 13.52 -6.88
CA ARG A 106 -12.62 12.11 -6.59
C ARG A 106 -12.48 11.20 -7.80
N GLU A 107 -13.15 11.52 -8.89
CA GLU A 107 -13.11 10.71 -10.11
C GLU A 107 -11.69 10.59 -10.68
N GLN A 108 -10.94 11.68 -10.67
CA GLN A 108 -9.54 11.69 -11.12
C GLN A 108 -8.68 10.80 -10.22
N LEU A 109 -8.83 10.90 -8.91
CA LEU A 109 -8.09 10.11 -7.93
C LEU A 109 -8.41 8.62 -8.06
N GLN A 110 -9.67 8.26 -8.27
CA GLN A 110 -10.10 6.87 -8.52
C GLN A 110 -9.49 6.31 -9.81
N GLN A 111 -9.54 7.06 -10.92
CA GLN A 111 -8.93 6.63 -12.19
C GLN A 111 -7.43 6.37 -12.07
N MET A 112 -6.76 7.14 -11.22
CA MET A 112 -5.32 7.01 -10.96
C MET A 112 -4.99 5.97 -9.88
N GLN A 113 -6.02 5.38 -9.23
CA GLN A 113 -5.85 4.51 -8.06
C GLN A 113 -4.97 5.15 -6.99
N ALA A 114 -5.18 6.45 -6.76
CA ALA A 114 -4.40 7.21 -5.82
C ALA A 114 -4.74 6.82 -4.37
N VAL A 115 -3.71 6.70 -3.54
CA VAL A 115 -3.84 6.45 -2.10
C VAL A 115 -3.78 7.76 -1.34
N GLY A 116 -4.67 7.95 -0.37
CA GLY A 116 -4.74 9.16 0.44
C GLY A 116 -3.99 9.06 1.76
N VAL A 117 -3.27 10.11 2.11
CA VAL A 117 -2.67 10.30 3.42
C VAL A 117 -3.38 11.44 4.13
N VAL A 118 -3.96 11.16 5.29
CA VAL A 118 -4.60 12.16 6.14
C VAL A 118 -3.60 12.61 7.19
N VAL A 119 -3.05 13.82 7.00
CA VAL A 119 -1.89 14.31 7.75
C VAL A 119 -2.24 15.14 9.00
N ASN A 120 -3.44 15.69 9.06
CA ASN A 120 -3.95 16.43 10.20
C ASN A 120 -5.38 16.00 10.47
N VAL A 121 -5.58 15.25 11.56
CA VAL A 121 -6.89 14.77 11.98
C VAL A 121 -6.96 14.66 13.50
N ALA A 122 -7.97 15.30 14.08
CA ALA A 122 -8.05 15.49 15.51
C ALA A 122 -8.48 14.24 16.29
N SER A 123 -9.30 13.37 15.69
CA SER A 123 -9.83 12.18 16.34
C SER A 123 -10.22 11.09 15.35
N ALA A 124 -10.50 9.90 15.87
CA ALA A 124 -11.00 8.79 15.06
C ALA A 124 -12.31 9.12 14.37
N GLU A 125 -13.22 9.81 15.03
CA GLU A 125 -14.51 10.23 14.46
C GLU A 125 -14.31 11.18 13.28
N ARG A 126 -13.36 12.12 13.40
CA ARG A 126 -13.00 13.04 12.31
C ARG A 126 -12.38 12.28 11.14
N PHE A 127 -11.55 11.27 11.40
CA PHE A 127 -11.01 10.41 10.36
C PHE A 127 -12.11 9.64 9.61
N GLU A 128 -13.11 9.11 10.34
CA GLU A 128 -14.27 8.46 9.71
C GLU A 128 -15.07 9.43 8.84
N GLU A 129 -15.11 10.73 9.17
CA GLU A 129 -15.70 11.73 8.28
C GLU A 129 -14.88 11.88 6.99
N VAL A 130 -13.57 11.97 7.08
CA VAL A 130 -12.69 12.02 5.89
C VAL A 130 -12.88 10.79 5.02
N ARG A 131 -13.00 9.61 5.60
CA ARG A 131 -13.29 8.36 4.87
C ARG A 131 -14.62 8.44 4.12
N ARG A 132 -15.64 9.02 4.73
CA ARG A 132 -16.93 9.23 4.04
C ARG A 132 -16.82 10.21 2.87
N TRP A 133 -15.96 11.24 2.96
CA TRP A 133 -15.71 12.14 1.82
C TRP A 133 -14.94 11.45 0.71
N ALA A 134 -14.04 10.55 1.07
CA ALA A 134 -13.22 9.77 0.14
C ALA A 134 -14.01 8.66 -0.59
N GLU A 135 -15.09 8.16 0.02
CA GLU A 135 -15.91 7.04 -0.49
C GLU A 135 -15.05 5.78 -0.76
N ASP A 136 -14.87 5.41 -2.04
CA ASP A 136 -14.13 4.22 -2.46
C ASP A 136 -12.60 4.41 -2.53
N LEU A 137 -12.11 5.63 -2.24
CA LEU A 137 -10.67 5.88 -2.19
C LEU A 137 -10.06 5.33 -0.90
N GLU A 138 -8.91 4.70 -1.02
CA GLU A 138 -8.15 4.27 0.14
C GLU A 138 -7.51 5.48 0.83
N VAL A 139 -7.77 5.67 2.12
CA VAL A 139 -7.17 6.72 2.95
C VAL A 139 -6.61 6.14 4.24
N VAL A 140 -5.42 6.62 4.63
CA VAL A 140 -4.73 6.20 5.86
C VAL A 140 -4.29 7.42 6.66
N PRO A 141 -4.43 7.41 7.99
CA PRO A 141 -3.91 8.48 8.84
C PRO A 141 -2.40 8.28 9.00
N ALA A 142 -1.61 9.32 8.74
CA ALA A 142 -0.16 9.26 8.91
C ALA A 142 0.44 10.67 9.11
N LEU A 143 1.61 10.73 9.76
CA LEU A 143 2.39 11.95 9.85
C LEU A 143 2.94 12.31 8.46
N GLY A 144 2.77 13.56 8.08
CA GLY A 144 3.21 14.06 6.78
C GLY A 144 4.53 14.84 6.79
N ASP A 145 5.15 15.00 7.95
CA ASP A 145 6.34 15.87 8.09
C ASP A 145 7.54 15.39 7.26
N ASP A 146 7.79 14.08 7.22
CA ASP A 146 8.85 13.51 6.39
C ASP A 146 8.59 13.74 4.90
N LEU A 147 7.35 13.56 4.48
CA LEU A 147 6.92 13.84 3.11
C LEU A 147 7.06 15.34 2.79
N ALA A 148 6.67 16.20 3.72
CA ALA A 148 6.79 17.64 3.60
C ALA A 148 8.23 18.08 3.39
N ILE A 149 9.14 17.60 4.22
CA ILE A 149 10.57 17.92 4.16
C ILE A 149 11.19 17.39 2.85
N ARG A 150 10.97 16.12 2.52
CA ARG A 150 11.56 15.49 1.33
C ARG A 150 11.10 16.13 0.03
N LEU A 151 9.83 16.47 -0.04
CA LEU A 151 9.25 17.08 -1.24
C LEU A 151 9.23 18.61 -1.17
N GLY A 152 9.62 19.23 -0.05
CA GLY A 152 9.59 20.68 0.13
C GLY A 152 8.18 21.26 -0.07
N ILE A 153 7.16 20.62 0.51
CA ILE A 153 5.78 21.07 0.54
C ILE A 153 5.42 21.56 1.93
N SER A 154 4.57 22.57 2.02
CA SER A 154 4.12 23.16 3.28
C SER A 154 2.62 23.20 3.43
N HIS A 155 1.92 22.92 2.34
CA HIS A 155 0.46 23.04 2.30
C HIS A 155 -0.20 21.80 1.68
N TYR A 156 -1.44 21.59 2.07
CA TYR A 156 -2.35 20.62 1.48
C TYR A 156 -3.74 21.27 1.25
N PRO A 157 -4.69 20.71 0.50
CA PRO A 157 -4.64 19.42 -0.19
C PRO A 157 -3.79 19.45 -1.45
N LEU A 158 -3.23 18.30 -1.82
CA LEU A 158 -2.43 18.13 -3.04
C LEU A 158 -2.42 16.69 -3.54
N LEU A 159 -2.10 16.54 -4.82
CA LEU A 159 -1.84 15.27 -5.49
C LEU A 159 -0.37 15.21 -5.93
N ILE A 160 0.28 14.10 -5.61
CA ILE A 160 1.64 13.77 -6.00
C ILE A 160 1.59 12.60 -6.97
N THR A 161 2.22 12.77 -8.12
CA THR A 161 2.39 11.71 -9.11
C THR A 161 3.88 11.48 -9.36
N ALA A 162 4.22 10.52 -10.21
CA ALA A 162 5.61 10.30 -10.60
C ALA A 162 6.27 11.53 -11.28
N THR A 163 5.48 12.46 -11.80
CA THR A 163 5.96 13.60 -12.61
C THR A 163 5.57 14.96 -12.07
N THR A 164 4.53 15.06 -11.23
CA THR A 164 4.00 16.37 -10.80
C THR A 164 3.53 16.35 -9.35
N ILE A 165 3.61 17.52 -8.73
CA ILE A 165 2.85 17.91 -7.54
C ILE A 165 1.85 18.97 -7.98
N GLN A 166 0.57 18.81 -7.64
CA GLN A 166 -0.51 19.73 -8.03
C GLN A 166 -1.64 19.76 -7.02
N GLN A 167 -2.40 20.84 -7.00
CA GLN A 167 -3.61 20.99 -6.20
C GLN A 167 -4.87 20.82 -7.04
#